data_a8130e9777bc5c10d59e260ce6ab222b
#
_entry.id   a8130e9777bc5c10d59e260ce6ab222b
#
_cell.length_a   1.000
_cell.length_b   1.000
_cell.length_c   1.000
_cell.angle_alpha   90.00
_cell.angle_beta   90.00
_cell.angle_gamma   90.00
#
_symmetry.space_group_name_H-M   'P 1'
#
loop_
_entity.id
_entity.type
_entity.pdbx_description
1 polymer ?
#
loop_
_entity_poly.entity_id
_entity_poly.type
_entity_poly.pdbx_seq_one_letter_code
_entity_poly.pdbx_strand_id
1 'polypeptide(L)'
;SLVGSEMCIRDRPGSGMNIVIRGANSLTQSNSPLYVIDGFPMEDFVASSLNPADIASINILKDASATAIYGSRGANGVVIIETKSGRAGRAKVTYNGSYGFQTPSKMMELMNPYDYVKYITELIPNTGTTFFENQNRTLEDYRTVPGVDWQDMFFRTAAIQNHSVSVNGGNRQTRYAGSLSY
;
A
#
# COMPACT_ATOMS: atom_id res chain seq x y z
N SER A 1 -9.67 18.06 5.70
CA SER A 1 -10.51 16.96 6.22
C SER A 1 -11.44 16.52 5.10
N LEU A 2 -11.17 15.38 4.50
CA LEU A 2 -12.09 14.74 3.55
C LEU A 2 -13.21 14.09 4.36
N VAL A 3 -14.34 14.77 4.43
CA VAL A 3 -15.55 14.26 5.06
C VAL A 3 -16.42 13.63 3.99
N GLY A 4 -16.63 12.34 4.07
CA GLY A 4 -17.68 11.60 3.38
C GLY A 4 -17.25 10.86 2.12
N SER A 5 -17.59 9.60 2.06
CA SER A 5 -17.61 8.67 0.91
C SER A 5 -16.29 8.31 0.21
N GLU A 6 -15.16 8.79 0.65
CA GLU A 6 -13.85 8.45 0.10
C GLU A 6 -12.98 7.85 1.19
N MET A 7 -12.47 6.65 0.94
CA MET A 7 -11.61 5.94 1.88
C MET A 7 -10.26 5.67 1.20
N CYS A 8 -9.22 6.35 1.68
CA CYS A 8 -7.84 6.04 1.33
C CYS A 8 -7.26 5.16 2.43
N ILE A 9 -7.00 3.89 2.12
CA ILE A 9 -6.37 2.96 3.07
C ILE A 9 -4.88 2.92 2.74
N ARG A 10 -4.07 3.35 3.70
CA ARG A 10 -2.62 3.26 3.63
C ARG A 10 -2.12 2.46 4.82
N ASP A 11 -1.84 1.18 4.60
CA ASP A 11 -1.49 0.26 5.68
C ASP A 11 -0.05 0.46 6.16
N ARG A 12 0.85 0.91 5.29
CA ARG A 12 2.26 1.15 5.63
C ARG A 12 2.91 2.14 4.64
N PRO A 13 3.97 2.84 5.06
CA PRO A 13 4.75 3.68 4.15
C PRO A 13 5.30 2.86 2.97
N GLY A 14 5.12 3.36 1.74
CA GLY A 14 5.55 2.66 0.52
C GLY A 14 4.57 1.61 -0.01
N SER A 15 3.47 1.29 0.68
CA SER A 15 2.40 0.48 0.11
C SER A 15 1.59 1.29 -0.90
N GLY A 16 1.05 0.61 -1.91
CA GLY A 16 0.17 1.23 -2.91
C GLY A 16 -1.06 1.85 -2.24
N MET A 17 -1.54 2.94 -2.79
CA MET A 17 -2.75 3.61 -2.34
C MET A 17 -3.96 2.95 -3.00
N ASN A 18 -4.87 2.37 -2.22
CA ASN A 18 -6.17 1.93 -2.69
C ASN A 18 -7.18 3.06 -2.48
N ILE A 19 -7.70 3.58 -3.59
CA ILE A 19 -8.76 4.60 -3.58
C ILE A 19 -10.07 3.91 -3.94
N VAL A 20 -11.03 3.97 -3.02
CA VAL A 20 -12.40 3.50 -3.26
C VAL A 20 -13.34 4.71 -3.17
N ILE A 21 -14.10 4.94 -4.23
CA ILE A 21 -15.07 6.03 -4.33
C ILE A 21 -16.46 5.44 -4.14
N ARG A 22 -17.26 5.97 -3.19
CA ARG A 22 -18.64 5.53 -2.87
C ARG A 22 -18.81 4.08 -2.39
N GLY A 23 -17.75 3.44 -1.88
CA GLY A 23 -17.82 2.06 -1.39
C GLY A 23 -17.91 1.01 -2.52
N ALA A 24 -18.12 -0.24 -2.13
CA ALA A 24 -18.21 -1.35 -3.07
C ALA A 24 -19.61 -1.40 -3.70
N ASN A 25 -19.74 -1.09 -4.97
CA ASN A 25 -21.00 -1.14 -5.71
C ASN A 25 -21.27 -2.50 -6.37
N SER A 26 -20.27 -3.36 -6.48
CA SER A 26 -20.40 -4.68 -7.09
C SER A 26 -19.80 -5.77 -6.21
N LEU A 27 -20.48 -6.89 -6.11
CA LEU A 27 -19.98 -8.09 -5.43
C LEU A 27 -19.09 -8.96 -6.34
N THR A 28 -19.15 -8.76 -7.65
CA THR A 28 -18.53 -9.64 -8.65
C THR A 28 -17.52 -8.94 -9.56
N GLN A 29 -17.53 -7.60 -9.60
CA GLN A 29 -16.62 -6.81 -10.43
C GLN A 29 -15.68 -5.94 -9.59
N SER A 30 -14.56 -5.53 -10.19
CA SER A 30 -13.64 -4.58 -9.60
C SER A 30 -14.36 -3.27 -9.26
N ASN A 31 -14.24 -2.82 -8.01
CA ASN A 31 -14.75 -1.54 -7.55
C ASN A 31 -13.70 -0.41 -7.69
N SER A 32 -12.62 -0.67 -8.42
CA SER A 32 -11.57 0.30 -8.66
C SER A 32 -12.07 1.43 -9.55
N PRO A 33 -11.74 2.69 -9.25
CA PRO A 33 -12.05 3.81 -10.12
C PRO A 33 -11.23 3.75 -11.41
N LEU A 34 -11.72 4.40 -12.46
CA LEU A 34 -10.96 4.61 -13.68
C LEU A 34 -9.90 5.71 -13.43
N TYR A 35 -8.66 5.41 -13.72
CA TYR A 35 -7.59 6.41 -13.68
C TYR A 35 -7.38 7.04 -15.05
N VAL A 36 -7.32 8.38 -15.08
CA VAL A 36 -7.03 9.14 -16.29
C VAL A 36 -5.78 9.97 -16.03
N ILE A 37 -4.68 9.64 -16.70
CA ILE A 37 -3.40 10.31 -16.51
C ILE A 37 -3.11 11.15 -17.76
N ASP A 38 -2.99 12.46 -17.60
CA ASP A 38 -2.75 13.42 -18.68
C ASP A 38 -3.71 13.23 -19.87
N GLY A 39 -4.98 12.84 -19.57
CA GLY A 39 -6.02 12.62 -20.56
C GLY A 39 -6.10 11.19 -21.11
N PHE A 40 -5.19 10.28 -20.74
CA PHE A 40 -5.21 8.88 -21.15
C PHE A 40 -5.87 7.99 -20.09
N PRO A 41 -7.00 7.32 -20.42
CA PRO A 41 -7.65 6.40 -19.48
C PRO A 41 -6.87 5.08 -19.36
N MET A 42 -6.65 4.65 -18.12
CA MET A 42 -5.95 3.42 -17.74
C MET A 42 -6.84 2.59 -16.80
N GLU A 43 -7.11 1.33 -17.17
CA GLU A 43 -8.01 0.45 -16.39
C GLU A 43 -7.27 -0.27 -15.24
N ASP A 44 -6.04 -0.73 -15.49
CA ASP A 44 -5.24 -1.48 -14.53
C ASP A 44 -4.07 -0.66 -13.96
N PHE A 45 -4.35 0.59 -13.63
CA PHE A 45 -3.31 1.48 -13.12
C PHE A 45 -2.98 1.16 -11.65
N VAL A 46 -1.71 0.88 -11.40
CA VAL A 46 -1.19 0.75 -10.03
C VAL A 46 -0.70 2.13 -9.57
N ALA A 47 -1.43 2.73 -8.63
CA ALA A 47 -1.14 4.09 -8.15
C ALA A 47 0.28 4.27 -7.58
N SER A 48 0.93 3.18 -7.16
CA SER A 48 2.33 3.20 -6.70
C SER A 48 3.35 3.37 -7.82
N SER A 49 2.95 3.21 -9.10
CA SER A 49 3.87 3.40 -10.23
C SER A 49 4.15 4.86 -10.57
N LEU A 50 3.32 5.78 -10.05
CA LEU A 50 3.51 7.21 -10.26
C LEU A 50 4.14 7.85 -9.02
N ASN A 51 5.23 8.59 -9.23
CA ASN A 51 5.86 9.32 -8.14
C ASN A 51 4.97 10.50 -7.71
N PRO A 52 4.54 10.59 -6.45
CA PRO A 52 3.75 11.71 -5.95
C PRO A 52 4.39 13.10 -6.21
N ALA A 53 5.72 13.14 -6.30
CA ALA A 53 6.44 14.39 -6.60
C ALA A 53 6.20 14.90 -8.03
N ASP A 54 5.78 14.05 -8.95
CA ASP A 54 5.51 14.41 -10.35
C ASP A 54 4.05 14.82 -10.60
N ILE A 55 3.19 14.66 -9.61
CA ILE A 55 1.79 15.03 -9.69
C ILE A 55 1.64 16.54 -9.54
N ALA A 56 0.93 17.17 -10.47
CA ALA A 56 0.55 18.57 -10.43
C ALA A 56 -0.82 18.76 -9.76
N SER A 57 -1.81 17.95 -10.15
CA SER A 57 -3.16 17.98 -9.58
C SER A 57 -3.81 16.59 -9.61
N ILE A 58 -4.73 16.35 -8.68
CA ILE A 58 -5.61 15.19 -8.65
C ILE A 58 -7.03 15.70 -8.53
N ASN A 59 -7.88 15.33 -9.49
CA ASN A 59 -9.30 15.64 -9.50
C ASN A 59 -10.10 14.35 -9.50
N ILE A 60 -11.13 14.28 -8.66
CA ILE A 60 -11.97 13.09 -8.54
C ILE A 60 -13.36 13.44 -9.05
N LEU A 61 -13.77 12.76 -10.11
CA LEU A 61 -15.12 12.82 -10.65
C LEU A 61 -15.94 11.66 -10.10
N LYS A 62 -16.93 11.98 -9.29
CA LYS A 62 -17.76 10.98 -8.60
C LYS A 62 -19.24 11.07 -8.96
N ASP A 63 -19.62 11.96 -9.86
CA ASP A 63 -21.00 12.21 -10.24
C ASP A 63 -21.31 11.73 -11.67
N ALA A 64 -22.53 11.97 -12.12
CA ALA A 64 -22.97 11.65 -13.48
C ALA A 64 -22.05 12.24 -14.58
N SER A 65 -21.27 13.27 -14.25
CA SER A 65 -20.25 13.84 -15.14
C SER A 65 -19.17 12.82 -15.52
N ALA A 66 -18.81 11.89 -14.63
CA ALA A 66 -17.84 10.85 -14.91
C ALA A 66 -18.36 9.88 -15.97
N THR A 67 -19.61 9.43 -15.84
CA THR A 67 -20.24 8.52 -16.80
C THR A 67 -20.58 9.21 -18.12
N ALA A 68 -20.83 10.51 -18.11
CA ALA A 68 -21.08 11.28 -19.32
C ALA A 68 -19.84 11.39 -20.23
N ILE A 69 -18.65 11.48 -19.63
CA ILE A 69 -17.38 11.64 -20.38
C ILE A 69 -16.75 10.28 -20.68
N TYR A 70 -16.74 9.35 -19.72
CA TYR A 70 -15.98 8.09 -19.80
C TYR A 70 -16.88 6.85 -19.96
N GLY A 71 -18.21 7.04 -20.09
CA GLY A 71 -19.18 5.95 -20.27
C GLY A 71 -19.26 5.03 -19.04
N SER A 72 -19.60 3.77 -19.28
CA SER A 72 -19.74 2.74 -18.23
C SER A 72 -18.46 2.53 -17.41
N ARG A 73 -17.29 2.79 -17.98
CA ARG A 73 -16.00 2.69 -17.27
C ARG A 73 -15.85 3.70 -16.13
N GLY A 74 -16.56 4.83 -16.22
CA GLY A 74 -16.58 5.84 -15.17
C GLY A 74 -17.62 5.57 -14.06
N ALA A 75 -18.34 4.43 -14.09
CA ALA A 75 -19.42 4.14 -13.13
C ALA A 75 -18.94 4.08 -11.67
N ASN A 76 -17.73 3.59 -11.44
CA ASN A 76 -17.10 3.53 -10.11
C ASN A 76 -16.36 4.84 -9.71
N GLY A 77 -16.53 5.91 -10.50
CA GLY A 77 -15.81 7.17 -10.39
C GLY A 77 -14.55 7.22 -11.24
N VAL A 78 -14.06 8.42 -11.46
CA VAL A 78 -12.86 8.68 -12.27
C VAL A 78 -11.88 9.52 -11.47
N VAL A 79 -10.64 9.09 -11.40
CA VAL A 79 -9.51 9.84 -10.81
C VAL A 79 -8.67 10.41 -11.94
N ILE A 80 -8.73 11.73 -12.11
CA ILE A 80 -7.93 12.44 -13.09
C ILE A 80 -6.65 12.92 -12.43
N ILE A 81 -5.52 12.48 -12.96
CA ILE A 81 -4.19 12.85 -12.49
C ILE A 81 -3.53 13.67 -13.60
N GLU A 82 -3.16 14.89 -13.27
CA GLU A 82 -2.35 15.74 -14.15
C GLU A 82 -0.90 15.73 -13.65
N THR A 83 0.03 15.40 -14.53
CA THR A 83 1.45 15.43 -14.19
C THR A 83 2.06 16.82 -14.41
N LYS A 84 3.19 17.08 -13.76
CA LYS A 84 3.91 18.34 -13.94
C LYS A 84 4.47 18.42 -15.34
N SER A 85 3.92 19.32 -16.13
CA SER A 85 4.38 19.60 -17.48
C SER A 85 5.55 20.61 -17.50
N GLY A 86 6.33 20.61 -18.58
CA GLY A 86 7.39 21.58 -18.81
C GLY A 86 6.86 23.01 -18.86
N ARG A 87 7.56 23.92 -18.21
CA ARG A 87 7.24 25.35 -18.23
C ARG A 87 8.27 26.12 -19.03
N ALA A 88 7.82 27.14 -19.76
CA ALA A 88 8.74 28.05 -20.44
C ALA A 88 9.57 28.83 -19.40
N GLY A 89 10.89 28.75 -19.50
CA GLY A 89 11.81 29.40 -18.58
C GLY A 89 13.16 28.69 -18.55
N ARG A 90 14.06 29.19 -17.70
CA ARG A 90 15.36 28.55 -17.48
C ARG A 90 15.17 27.16 -16.92
N ALA A 91 16.07 26.25 -17.30
CA ALA A 91 16.11 24.89 -16.75
C ALA A 91 16.23 24.95 -15.22
N LYS A 92 15.27 24.31 -14.54
CA LYS A 92 15.27 24.17 -13.08
C LYS A 92 15.44 22.70 -12.74
N VAL A 93 16.50 22.39 -12.02
CA VAL A 93 16.73 21.06 -11.45
C VAL A 93 16.27 21.10 -9.99
N THR A 94 15.47 20.11 -9.62
CA THR A 94 15.01 19.95 -8.25
C THR A 94 15.38 18.55 -7.78
N TYR A 95 16.01 18.48 -6.60
CA TYR A 95 16.30 17.21 -5.93
C TYR A 95 15.51 17.15 -4.62
N ASN A 96 14.83 16.02 -4.41
CA ASN A 96 14.20 15.69 -3.15
C ASN A 96 14.76 14.36 -2.65
N GLY A 97 15.24 14.36 -1.43
CA GLY A 97 15.73 13.17 -0.75
C GLY A 97 15.03 13.02 0.59
N SER A 98 14.61 11.80 0.92
CA SER A 98 14.13 11.45 2.25
C SER A 98 14.81 10.17 2.74
N TYR A 99 15.12 10.16 4.01
CA TYR A 99 15.69 9.02 4.71
C TYR A 99 14.87 8.75 5.95
N GLY A 100 14.50 7.50 6.17
CA GLY A 100 13.69 7.10 7.31
C GLY A 100 14.00 5.69 7.76
N PHE A 101 13.48 5.34 8.93
CA PHE A 101 13.53 3.99 9.46
C PHE A 101 12.11 3.45 9.60
N GLN A 102 11.90 2.22 9.21
CA GLN A 102 10.66 1.50 9.41
C GLN A 102 10.86 0.42 10.44
N THR A 103 10.09 0.50 11.51
CA THR A 103 10.03 -0.51 12.57
C THR A 103 8.63 -1.05 12.67
N PRO A 104 8.43 -2.33 13.03
CA PRO A 104 7.10 -2.84 13.32
C PRO A 104 6.51 -2.08 14.51
N SER A 105 5.29 -1.59 14.37
CA SER A 105 4.64 -0.76 15.40
C SER A 105 4.10 -1.58 16.57
N LYS A 106 3.71 -2.82 16.33
CA LYS A 106 3.18 -3.72 17.33
C LYS A 106 3.50 -5.16 16.93
N MET A 107 4.09 -5.90 17.84
CA MET A 107 4.22 -7.35 17.75
C MET A 107 3.07 -8.01 18.50
N MET A 108 2.65 -9.19 18.05
CA MET A 108 1.66 -9.99 18.76
C MET A 108 2.34 -10.70 19.91
N GLU A 109 1.68 -10.78 21.05
CA GLU A 109 2.11 -11.65 22.14
C GLU A 109 1.93 -13.10 21.70
N LEU A 110 3.02 -13.84 21.67
CA LEU A 110 3.00 -15.27 21.32
C LEU A 110 2.82 -16.09 22.58
N MET A 111 2.07 -17.20 22.43
CA MET A 111 1.95 -18.18 23.51
C MET A 111 3.31 -18.81 23.77
N ASN A 112 3.61 -19.06 25.04
CA ASN A 112 4.76 -19.91 25.38
C ASN A 112 4.49 -21.37 24.99
N PRO A 113 5.52 -22.23 24.87
CA PRO A 113 5.35 -23.61 24.45
C PRO A 113 4.37 -24.41 25.32
N TYR A 114 4.36 -24.19 26.63
CA TYR A 114 3.47 -24.88 27.55
C TYR A 114 2.00 -24.52 27.31
N ASP A 115 1.70 -23.21 27.18
CA ASP A 115 0.33 -22.74 26.94
C ASP A 115 -0.17 -23.16 25.57
N TYR A 116 0.70 -23.17 24.56
CA TYR A 116 0.37 -23.64 23.22
C TYR A 116 0.00 -25.13 23.20
N VAL A 117 0.83 -25.98 23.83
CA VAL A 117 0.57 -27.43 23.90
C VAL A 117 -0.73 -27.70 24.67
N LYS A 118 -0.94 -27.02 25.79
CA LYS A 118 -2.18 -27.10 26.57
C LYS A 118 -3.39 -26.72 25.74
N TYR A 119 -3.33 -25.57 25.04
CA TYR A 119 -4.40 -25.08 24.17
C TYR A 119 -4.75 -26.08 23.05
N ILE A 120 -3.73 -26.62 22.36
CA ILE A 120 -3.95 -27.59 21.27
C ILE A 120 -4.53 -28.90 21.79
N THR A 121 -4.08 -29.36 22.96
CA THR A 121 -4.61 -30.59 23.59
C THR A 121 -6.08 -30.43 23.98
N GLU A 122 -6.46 -29.27 24.48
CA GLU A 122 -7.87 -28.96 24.82
C GLU A 122 -8.75 -28.78 23.57
N LEU A 123 -8.21 -28.15 22.52
CA LEU A 123 -8.95 -27.89 21.28
C LEU A 123 -9.19 -29.15 20.44
N ILE A 124 -8.19 -30.04 20.36
CA ILE A 124 -8.22 -31.25 19.52
C ILE A 124 -7.74 -32.45 20.36
N PRO A 125 -8.59 -32.99 21.24
CA PRO A 125 -8.16 -34.00 22.22
C PRO A 125 -7.53 -35.27 21.61
N ASN A 126 -7.99 -35.69 20.42
CA ASN A 126 -7.51 -36.90 19.78
C ASN A 126 -6.24 -36.75 18.93
N THR A 127 -5.94 -35.53 18.49
CA THR A 127 -4.80 -35.22 17.61
C THR A 127 -3.68 -34.53 18.38
N GLY A 128 -4.04 -33.70 19.34
CA GLY A 128 -3.08 -32.94 20.15
C GLY A 128 -2.21 -33.88 20.99
N THR A 129 -2.82 -34.79 21.70
CA THR A 129 -2.11 -35.80 22.53
C THR A 129 -1.18 -36.68 21.68
N THR A 130 -1.65 -37.17 20.54
CA THR A 130 -0.86 -38.03 19.65
C THR A 130 0.35 -37.30 19.06
N PHE A 131 0.24 -36.02 18.74
CA PHE A 131 1.33 -35.24 18.16
C PHE A 131 2.48 -35.02 19.17
N PHE A 132 2.16 -34.75 20.43
CA PHE A 132 3.15 -34.43 21.45
C PHE A 132 3.64 -35.66 22.18
N GLU A 133 2.79 -36.68 22.40
CA GLU A 133 3.15 -37.95 23.05
C GLU A 133 4.03 -38.82 22.17
N ASN A 134 3.90 -38.78 20.83
CA ASN A 134 4.80 -39.50 19.92
C ASN A 134 6.28 -39.07 20.04
N GLN A 135 6.58 -37.98 20.73
CA GLN A 135 7.94 -37.52 21.02
C GLN A 135 8.41 -37.96 22.42
N ASN A 136 7.65 -38.81 23.11
CA ASN A 136 7.93 -39.22 24.50
C ASN A 136 8.04 -38.00 25.46
N ARG A 137 7.28 -36.94 25.22
CA ARG A 137 7.24 -35.74 26.04
C ARG A 137 5.88 -35.59 26.69
N THR A 138 5.88 -35.15 27.93
CA THR A 138 4.67 -34.79 28.66
C THR A 138 4.43 -33.30 28.59
N LEU A 139 3.22 -32.83 28.91
CA LEU A 139 2.90 -31.43 28.96
C LEU A 139 3.86 -30.61 29.88
N GLU A 140 4.27 -31.25 31.01
CA GLU A 140 5.17 -30.57 31.97
C GLU A 140 6.58 -30.34 31.40
N ASP A 141 7.04 -31.18 30.46
CA ASP A 141 8.35 -31.02 29.82
C ASP A 141 8.43 -29.72 29.02
N TYR A 142 7.29 -29.23 28.53
CA TYR A 142 7.23 -27.97 27.78
C TYR A 142 7.31 -26.73 28.66
N ARG A 143 7.20 -26.85 29.99
CA ARG A 143 7.35 -25.73 30.93
C ARG A 143 8.77 -25.18 30.96
N THR A 144 9.74 -26.03 30.71
CA THR A 144 11.17 -25.67 30.70
C THR A 144 11.73 -25.35 29.33
N VAL A 145 10.93 -25.59 28.26
CA VAL A 145 11.37 -25.30 26.89
C VAL A 145 11.27 -23.79 26.63
N PRO A 146 12.37 -23.12 26.25
CA PRO A 146 12.32 -21.73 25.90
C PRO A 146 11.51 -21.54 24.61
N GLY A 147 10.56 -20.62 24.62
CA GLY A 147 9.83 -20.20 23.42
C GLY A 147 10.75 -19.51 22.44
N VAL A 148 10.58 -19.80 21.16
CA VAL A 148 11.27 -19.06 20.08
C VAL A 148 10.35 -17.95 19.60
N ASP A 149 10.78 -16.71 19.76
CA ASP A 149 10.08 -15.57 19.18
C ASP A 149 10.46 -15.43 17.70
N TRP A 150 9.63 -16.02 16.85
CA TRP A 150 9.80 -15.94 15.39
C TRP A 150 9.64 -14.53 14.86
N GLN A 151 8.89 -13.66 15.54
CA GLN A 151 8.69 -12.28 15.12
C GLN A 151 9.99 -11.49 15.28
N ASP A 152 10.69 -11.70 16.38
CA ASP A 152 11.98 -11.04 16.63
C ASP A 152 13.07 -11.49 15.64
N MET A 153 12.98 -12.73 15.17
CA MET A 153 13.88 -13.26 14.12
C MET A 153 13.56 -12.73 12.72
N PHE A 154 12.27 -12.49 12.40
CA PHE A 154 11.84 -12.05 11.07
C PHE A 154 11.80 -10.54 10.90
N PHE A 155 11.40 -9.82 11.94
CA PHE A 155 11.25 -8.38 11.87
C PHE A 155 12.55 -7.67 12.26
N ARG A 156 12.91 -6.71 11.46
CA ARG A 156 14.05 -5.84 11.74
C ARG A 156 13.71 -4.40 11.40
N THR A 157 14.36 -3.48 12.05
CA THR A 157 14.36 -2.08 11.62
C THR A 157 15.03 -1.99 10.25
N ALA A 158 14.30 -1.50 9.26
CA ALA A 158 14.81 -1.31 7.92
C ALA A 158 14.95 0.17 7.59
N ALA A 159 16.05 0.55 6.93
CA ALA A 159 16.21 1.89 6.39
C ALA A 159 15.42 2.02 5.09
N ILE A 160 14.70 3.13 4.95
CA ILE A 160 13.99 3.52 3.73
C ILE A 160 14.67 4.77 3.20
N GLN A 161 15.00 4.74 1.91
CA GLN A 161 15.58 5.87 1.20
C GLN A 161 14.74 6.16 -0.03
N ASN A 162 14.38 7.41 -0.23
CA ASN A 162 13.72 7.85 -1.44
C ASN A 162 14.51 9.04 -1.99
N HIS A 163 14.91 8.94 -3.23
CA HIS A 163 15.62 10.00 -3.95
C HIS A 163 14.87 10.30 -5.23
N SER A 164 14.58 11.57 -5.48
CA SER A 164 13.98 12.00 -6.73
C SER A 164 14.69 13.23 -7.29
N VAL A 165 15.01 13.18 -8.56
CA VAL A 165 15.56 14.29 -9.31
C VAL A 165 14.60 14.65 -10.41
N SER A 166 14.25 15.91 -10.53
CA SER A 166 13.40 16.40 -11.63
C SER A 166 14.04 17.59 -12.33
N VAL A 167 13.90 17.62 -13.63
CA VAL A 167 14.37 18.70 -14.49
C VAL A 167 13.17 19.24 -15.24
N ASN A 168 13.00 20.56 -15.22
CA ASN A 168 11.90 21.24 -15.87
C ASN A 168 12.42 22.51 -16.54
N GLY A 169 12.02 22.77 -17.77
CA GLY A 169 12.46 23.95 -18.50
C GLY A 169 11.87 24.04 -19.90
N GLY A 170 12.28 25.05 -20.63
CA GLY A 170 11.86 25.21 -22.03
C GLY A 170 11.84 26.64 -22.52
N ASN A 171 11.44 26.81 -23.75
CA ASN A 171 11.19 28.08 -24.40
C ASN A 171 9.73 28.15 -24.90
N ARG A 172 9.39 29.16 -25.70
CA ARG A 172 8.04 29.30 -26.26
C ARG A 172 7.67 28.15 -27.22
N GLN A 173 8.67 27.53 -27.87
CA GLN A 173 8.45 26.50 -28.87
C GLN A 173 8.61 25.08 -28.32
N THR A 174 9.54 24.88 -27.37
CA THR A 174 9.85 23.57 -26.81
C THR A 174 9.84 23.65 -25.30
N ARG A 175 9.09 22.75 -24.67
CA ARG A 175 9.06 22.58 -23.22
C ARG A 175 9.41 21.13 -22.91
N TYR A 176 10.14 20.94 -21.83
CA TYR A 176 10.54 19.61 -21.37
C TYR A 176 10.38 19.48 -19.86
N ALA A 177 9.98 18.32 -19.45
CA ALA A 177 10.01 17.88 -18.07
C ALA A 177 10.51 16.43 -18.04
N GLY A 178 11.31 16.09 -17.07
CA GLY A 178 11.78 14.74 -16.85
C GLY A 178 12.04 14.53 -15.38
N SER A 179 11.75 13.31 -14.89
CA SER A 179 12.01 12.93 -13.51
C SER A 179 12.60 11.54 -13.42
N LEU A 180 13.41 11.33 -12.42
CA LEU A 180 13.98 10.04 -12.05
C LEU A 180 13.79 9.86 -10.56
N SER A 181 13.25 8.73 -10.15
CA SER A 181 13.07 8.37 -8.74
C SER A 181 13.62 6.98 -8.45
N TYR A 182 14.20 6.86 -7.25
CA TYR A 182 14.72 5.61 -6.70
C TYR A 182 14.20 5.44 -5.28
#